data_34bc0c98a399b8d56497188e662e0ae7
#
_entry.id   34bc0c98a399b8d56497188e662e0ae7
#
_cell.length_a   1.000
_cell.length_b   1.000
_cell.length_c   1.000
_cell.angle_alpha   90.00
_cell.angle_beta   90.00
_cell.angle_gamma   90.00
#
_symmetry.space_group_name_H-M   'P 1'
#
loop_
_entity.id
_entity.type
_entity.pdbx_description
1 polymer ?
#
loop_
_entity_poly.entity_id
_entity_poly.type
_entity_poly.pdbx_seq_one_letter_code
_entity_poly.pdbx_strand_id
1 'polypeptide(L)'
;ATLSPVEGLSMRVYYGLNEASEVDAENIQNLATFIGYKGKKFSLGAEYNRIWNAKYNKGNDYDGFSFYGTAKLNDKTDLYLRYDECSNGNESAIIAGLQCKLGKYVKISPNFRMSDKDADGADDLKYMGYVSCYFGF
;
A
#
# COMPACT_ATOMS: atom_id res chain seq x y z
N ALA A 1 -2.81 14.56 9.87
CA ALA A 1 -2.89 15.84 9.13
C ALA A 1 -2.78 15.60 7.64
N THR A 2 -3.44 16.44 6.83
CA THR A 2 -3.36 16.42 5.36
C THR A 2 -3.00 17.83 4.89
N LEU A 3 -2.06 17.91 3.95
CA LEU A 3 -1.60 19.16 3.33
C LEU A 3 -1.67 19.00 1.81
N SER A 4 -2.11 20.06 1.13
CA SER A 4 -2.15 20.13 -0.34
C SER A 4 -1.53 21.45 -0.79
N PRO A 5 -0.19 21.53 -0.81
CA PRO A 5 0.52 22.80 -0.98
C PRO A 5 0.42 23.37 -2.40
N VAL A 6 0.21 22.51 -3.39
CA VAL A 6 0.00 22.89 -4.79
C VAL A 6 -1.00 21.95 -5.44
N GLU A 7 -1.59 22.35 -6.56
CA GLU A 7 -2.55 21.53 -7.30
C GLU A 7 -1.95 20.18 -7.67
N GLY A 8 -2.70 19.13 -7.37
CA GLY A 8 -2.29 17.74 -7.62
C GLY A 8 -1.37 17.12 -6.58
N LEU A 9 -0.68 17.90 -5.75
CA LEU A 9 0.18 17.38 -4.70
C LEU A 9 -0.60 17.23 -3.40
N SER A 10 -0.48 16.08 -2.74
CA SER A 10 -1.05 15.82 -1.42
C SER A 10 -0.03 15.14 -0.52
N MET A 11 0.00 15.53 0.73
CA MET A 11 0.83 14.95 1.77
C MET A 11 -0.04 14.63 2.98
N ARG A 12 0.20 13.50 3.62
CA ARG A 12 -0.52 13.10 4.84
C ARG A 12 0.47 12.57 5.86
N VAL A 13 0.18 12.87 7.12
CA VAL A 13 0.87 12.29 8.27
C VAL A 13 -0.20 11.81 9.23
N TYR A 14 -0.06 10.59 9.68
CA TYR A 14 -0.86 9.97 10.70
C TYR A 14 0.05 9.46 11.81
N TYR A 15 -0.35 9.67 13.05
CA TYR A 15 0.24 9.05 14.22
C TYR A 15 -0.87 8.46 15.07
N GLY A 16 -0.68 7.24 15.52
CA GLY A 16 -1.61 6.50 16.37
C GLY A 16 -0.91 5.90 17.57
N LEU A 17 -1.64 5.81 18.67
CA LEU A 17 -1.22 5.18 19.91
C LEU A 17 -2.31 4.21 20.34
N ASN A 18 -1.96 2.95 20.58
CA ASN A 18 -2.82 1.95 21.20
C ASN A 18 -2.20 1.58 22.55
N GLU A 19 -2.92 1.89 23.62
CA GLU A 19 -2.45 1.63 24.98
C GLU A 19 -2.52 0.14 25.31
N ALA A 20 -1.50 -0.34 25.99
CA ALA A 20 -1.46 -1.69 26.52
C ALA A 20 -2.31 -1.76 27.80
N SER A 21 -3.05 -2.85 27.97
CA SER A 21 -3.85 -3.11 29.19
C SER A 21 -3.17 -4.08 30.16
N GLU A 22 -2.09 -4.75 29.76
CA GLU A 22 -1.36 -5.72 30.56
C GLU A 22 -0.07 -5.12 31.13
N VAL A 23 0.36 -5.61 32.29
CA VAL A 23 1.46 -5.01 33.08
C VAL A 23 2.81 -5.07 32.38
N ASP A 24 3.06 -6.10 31.57
CA ASP A 24 4.34 -6.32 30.87
C ASP A 24 4.26 -5.98 29.37
N ALA A 25 3.18 -5.34 28.95
CA ALA A 25 2.94 -4.98 27.55
C ALA A 25 3.31 -3.51 27.28
N GLU A 26 3.87 -3.26 26.11
CA GLU A 26 4.24 -1.91 25.66
C GLU A 26 3.18 -1.33 24.70
N ASN A 27 2.98 -0.02 24.78
CA ASN A 27 2.04 0.66 23.89
C ASN A 27 2.49 0.51 22.43
N ILE A 28 1.56 0.15 21.55
CA ILE A 28 1.81 0.16 20.11
C ILE A 28 1.75 1.61 19.63
N GLN A 29 2.78 2.04 18.93
CA GLN A 29 2.82 3.32 18.25
C GLN A 29 2.85 3.08 16.73
N ASN A 30 2.20 3.94 15.99
CA ASN A 30 2.13 3.85 14.53
C ASN A 30 2.34 5.23 13.92
N LEU A 31 3.28 5.34 13.00
CA LEU A 31 3.50 6.50 12.15
C LEU A 31 3.25 6.09 10.70
N ALA A 32 2.37 6.79 10.02
CA ALA A 32 2.16 6.63 8.59
C ALA A 32 2.33 7.99 7.88
N THR A 33 3.11 8.00 6.83
CA THR A 33 3.34 9.18 5.99
C THR A 33 3.02 8.84 4.54
N PHE A 34 2.47 9.80 3.84
CA PHE A 34 2.11 9.67 2.44
C PHE A 34 2.47 10.95 1.69
N ILE A 35 2.99 10.79 0.48
CA ILE A 35 3.11 11.84 -0.52
C ILE A 35 2.55 11.32 -1.84
N GLY A 36 1.74 12.11 -2.50
CA GLY A 36 1.15 11.73 -3.78
C GLY A 36 0.93 12.91 -4.70
N TYR A 37 1.07 12.62 -5.98
CA TYR A 37 0.80 13.58 -7.04
C TYR A 37 -0.24 13.02 -8.00
N LYS A 38 -1.25 13.81 -8.31
CA LYS A 38 -2.31 13.50 -9.27
C LYS A 38 -2.30 14.48 -10.42
N GLY A 39 -1.81 14.03 -11.56
CA GLY A 39 -1.87 14.75 -12.83
C GLY A 39 -3.14 14.40 -13.63
N LYS A 40 -3.25 14.94 -14.83
CA LYS A 40 -4.40 14.71 -15.74
C LYS A 40 -4.47 13.27 -16.26
N LYS A 41 -3.32 12.65 -16.50
CA LYS A 41 -3.23 11.31 -17.12
C LYS A 41 -2.55 10.26 -16.25
N PHE A 42 -1.96 10.65 -15.12
CA PHE A 42 -1.27 9.75 -14.22
C PHE A 42 -1.40 10.19 -12.77
N SER A 43 -1.21 9.27 -11.86
CA SER A 43 -0.99 9.55 -10.45
C SER A 43 0.17 8.71 -9.93
N LEU A 44 0.90 9.28 -8.98
CA LEU A 44 2.00 8.61 -8.27
C LEU A 44 1.81 8.80 -6.79
N GLY A 45 2.22 7.82 -6.00
CA GLY A 45 2.20 7.91 -4.56
C GLY A 45 3.31 7.10 -3.93
N ALA A 46 3.76 7.56 -2.78
CA ALA A 46 4.68 6.85 -1.92
C ALA A 46 4.18 6.93 -0.48
N GLU A 47 4.32 5.83 0.23
CA GLU A 47 3.97 5.71 1.63
C GLU A 47 5.15 5.12 2.41
N TYR A 48 5.33 5.61 3.63
CA TYR A 48 6.18 5.00 4.63
C TYR A 48 5.36 4.80 5.89
N ASN A 49 5.44 3.60 6.45
CA ASN A 49 4.78 3.22 7.68
C ASN A 49 5.81 2.66 8.66
N ARG A 50 5.70 3.03 9.92
CA ARG A 50 6.46 2.44 10.99
C ARG A 50 5.55 2.11 12.17
N ILE A 51 5.72 0.89 12.68
CA ILE A 51 5.02 0.41 13.87
C ILE A 51 6.09 0.07 14.90
N TRP A 52 5.94 0.61 16.09
CA TRP A 52 6.75 0.25 17.26
C TRP A 52 5.95 -0.63 18.20
N ASN A 53 6.64 -1.57 18.83
CA ASN A 53 6.08 -2.52 19.80
C ASN A 53 4.86 -3.28 19.25
N ALA A 54 4.92 -3.74 18.01
CA ALA A 54 3.84 -4.50 17.42
C ALA A 54 3.47 -5.72 18.27
N LYS A 55 2.18 -6.04 18.33
CA LYS A 55 1.62 -7.07 19.23
C LYS A 55 1.89 -6.80 20.71
N TYR A 56 2.10 -5.52 21.07
CA TYR A 56 2.42 -5.08 22.44
C TYR A 56 3.76 -5.60 22.98
N ASN A 57 4.65 -6.07 22.11
CA ASN A 57 5.96 -6.59 22.50
C ASN A 57 7.04 -5.52 22.30
N LYS A 58 7.77 -5.21 23.34
CA LYS A 58 8.86 -4.23 23.34
C LYS A 58 9.91 -4.55 22.26
N GLY A 59 10.23 -3.55 21.43
CA GLY A 59 11.24 -3.68 20.38
C GLY A 59 10.82 -4.52 19.17
N ASN A 60 9.58 -4.94 19.08
CA ASN A 60 9.03 -5.60 17.91
C ASN A 60 8.57 -4.54 16.88
N ASP A 61 9.53 -3.97 16.19
CA ASP A 61 9.34 -2.82 15.32
C ASP A 61 9.34 -3.25 13.86
N TYR A 62 8.48 -2.64 13.05
CA TYR A 62 8.39 -2.87 11.61
C TYR A 62 8.40 -1.57 10.83
N ASP A 63 9.07 -1.60 9.69
CA ASP A 63 9.00 -0.55 8.68
C ASP A 63 8.36 -1.11 7.41
N GLY A 64 7.63 -0.26 6.72
CA GLY A 64 7.05 -0.59 5.42
C GLY A 64 7.11 0.59 4.47
N PHE A 65 7.41 0.30 3.22
CA PHE A 65 7.40 1.24 2.11
C PHE A 65 6.43 0.77 1.04
N SER A 66 5.73 1.71 0.43
CA SER A 66 4.89 1.45 -0.73
C SER A 66 5.10 2.53 -1.77
N PHE A 67 5.27 2.13 -3.02
CA PHE A 67 5.28 3.01 -4.18
C PHE A 67 4.21 2.54 -5.14
N TYR A 68 3.39 3.46 -5.62
CA TYR A 68 2.35 3.10 -6.57
C TYR A 68 2.06 4.21 -7.57
N GLY A 69 1.59 3.79 -8.71
CA GLY A 69 1.23 4.69 -9.78
C GLY A 69 0.08 4.16 -10.61
N THR A 70 -0.63 5.09 -11.22
CA THR A 70 -1.63 4.80 -12.24
C THR A 70 -1.37 5.63 -13.47
N ALA A 71 -1.64 5.08 -14.65
CA ALA A 71 -1.59 5.79 -15.91
C ALA A 71 -2.87 5.54 -16.71
N LYS A 72 -3.52 6.60 -17.14
CA LYS A 72 -4.70 6.54 -17.99
C LYS A 72 -4.28 6.14 -19.40
N LEU A 73 -4.63 4.94 -19.85
CA LEU A 73 -4.37 4.48 -21.22
C LEU A 73 -5.40 5.02 -22.20
N ASN A 74 -6.67 5.03 -21.79
CA ASN A 74 -7.79 5.63 -22.52
C ASN A 74 -8.92 5.98 -21.53
N ASP A 75 -10.10 6.39 -22.02
CA ASP A 75 -11.21 6.82 -21.15
C ASP A 75 -11.84 5.69 -20.32
N LYS A 76 -11.56 4.44 -20.68
CA LYS A 76 -12.13 3.26 -20.02
C LYS A 76 -11.10 2.41 -19.31
N THR A 77 -9.80 2.63 -19.53
CA THR A 77 -8.74 1.74 -19.04
C THR A 77 -7.62 2.52 -18.41
N ASP A 78 -7.31 2.19 -17.18
CA ASP A 78 -6.17 2.67 -16.44
C ASP A 78 -5.21 1.49 -16.18
N LEU A 79 -3.91 1.71 -16.36
CA LEU A 79 -2.84 0.83 -15.89
C LEU A 79 -2.52 1.21 -14.46
N TYR A 80 -2.22 0.23 -13.59
CA TYR A 80 -1.64 0.51 -12.28
C TYR A 80 -0.49 -0.43 -11.97
N LEU A 81 0.45 0.10 -11.18
CA LEU A 81 1.59 -0.61 -10.64
C LEU A 81 1.73 -0.24 -9.17
N ARG A 82 2.06 -1.23 -8.33
CA ARG A 82 2.38 -1.03 -6.92
C ARG A 82 3.56 -1.93 -6.54
N TYR A 83 4.48 -1.37 -5.76
CA TYR A 83 5.53 -2.07 -5.06
C TYR A 83 5.36 -1.85 -3.56
N ASP A 84 5.41 -2.90 -2.79
CA ASP A 84 5.38 -2.89 -1.34
C ASP A 84 6.60 -3.62 -0.80
N GLU A 85 7.15 -3.11 0.29
CA GLU A 85 8.25 -3.72 1.04
C GLU A 85 7.96 -3.60 2.54
N CYS A 86 8.24 -4.65 3.28
CA CYS A 86 8.06 -4.70 4.72
C CYS A 86 9.28 -5.36 5.39
N SER A 87 9.87 -4.71 6.38
CA SER A 87 11.01 -5.24 7.13
C SER A 87 10.66 -6.47 7.97
N ASN A 88 9.38 -6.69 8.27
CA ASN A 88 8.93 -7.89 8.97
C ASN A 88 8.97 -9.10 8.05
N GLY A 89 10.01 -9.95 8.20
CA GLY A 89 10.21 -11.14 7.38
C GLY A 89 10.75 -10.84 5.99
N ASN A 90 11.32 -9.63 5.76
CA ASN A 90 11.87 -9.20 4.46
C ASN A 90 10.91 -9.48 3.30
N GLU A 91 9.64 -9.11 3.48
CA GLU A 91 8.61 -9.34 2.47
C GLU A 91 8.58 -8.20 1.47
N SER A 92 8.57 -8.53 0.18
CA SER A 92 8.31 -7.60 -0.90
C SER A 92 7.17 -8.08 -1.81
N ALA A 93 6.47 -7.16 -2.45
CA ALA A 93 5.42 -7.50 -3.40
C ALA A 93 5.35 -6.49 -4.55
N ILE A 94 5.14 -7.02 -5.75
CA ILE A 94 4.80 -6.23 -6.94
C ILE A 94 3.39 -6.59 -7.38
N ILE A 95 2.57 -5.58 -7.62
CA ILE A 95 1.22 -5.74 -8.17
C ILE A 95 1.13 -4.90 -9.43
N ALA A 96 0.77 -5.52 -10.54
CA ALA A 96 0.55 -4.83 -11.81
C ALA A 96 -0.81 -5.25 -12.38
N GLY A 97 -1.55 -4.31 -12.95
CA GLY A 97 -2.85 -4.64 -13.50
C GLY A 97 -3.49 -3.53 -14.29
N LEU A 98 -4.63 -3.86 -14.87
CA LEU A 98 -5.49 -2.92 -15.58
C LEU A 98 -6.78 -2.72 -14.78
N GLN A 99 -7.33 -1.53 -14.80
CA GLN A 99 -8.68 -1.25 -14.34
C GLN A 99 -9.54 -0.84 -15.53
N CYS A 100 -10.48 -1.69 -15.91
CA CYS A 100 -11.35 -1.51 -17.07
C CYS A 100 -12.77 -1.15 -16.63
N LYS A 101 -13.28 -0.01 -17.09
CA LYS A 101 -14.67 0.43 -16.88
C LYS A 101 -15.55 -0.24 -17.94
N LEU A 102 -16.41 -1.18 -17.55
CA LEU A 102 -17.36 -1.86 -18.45
C LEU A 102 -18.69 -1.10 -18.58
N GLY A 103 -18.92 -0.09 -17.76
CA GLY A 103 -20.12 0.72 -17.75
C GLY A 103 -20.12 1.72 -16.61
N LYS A 104 -21.29 2.26 -16.30
CA LYS A 104 -21.44 3.25 -15.22
C LYS A 104 -21.14 2.66 -13.85
N TYR A 105 -21.49 1.40 -13.64
CA TYR A 105 -21.50 0.76 -12.31
C TYR A 105 -20.55 -0.43 -12.18
N VAL A 106 -19.91 -0.86 -13.27
CA VAL A 106 -19.06 -2.05 -13.26
C VAL A 106 -17.66 -1.73 -13.72
N LYS A 107 -16.68 -2.17 -12.92
CA LYS A 107 -15.27 -2.19 -13.31
C LYS A 107 -14.72 -3.59 -13.08
N ILE A 108 -13.86 -4.03 -13.96
CA ILE A 108 -13.05 -5.24 -13.76
C ILE A 108 -11.57 -4.85 -13.73
N SER A 109 -10.83 -5.61 -12.95
CA SER A 109 -9.39 -5.36 -12.78
C SER A 109 -8.65 -6.70 -12.81
N PRO A 110 -8.24 -7.18 -13.99
CA PRO A 110 -7.26 -8.24 -14.08
C PRO A 110 -5.94 -7.72 -13.54
N ASN A 111 -5.30 -8.50 -12.66
CA ASN A 111 -4.03 -8.13 -12.08
C ASN A 111 -3.16 -9.35 -11.81
N PHE A 112 -1.87 -9.10 -11.78
CA PHE A 112 -0.82 -10.02 -11.44
C PHE A 112 -0.12 -9.54 -10.19
N ARG A 113 0.15 -10.45 -9.29
CA ARG A 113 0.92 -10.21 -8.07
C ARG A 113 2.09 -11.16 -8.00
N MET A 114 3.26 -10.63 -7.75
CA MET A 114 4.46 -11.33 -7.36
C MET A 114 4.77 -10.94 -5.92
N SER A 115 5.01 -11.89 -5.06
CA SER A 115 5.48 -11.63 -3.69
C SER A 115 6.67 -12.52 -3.40
N ASP A 116 7.63 -11.95 -2.73
CA ASP A 116 8.83 -12.58 -2.26
C ASP A 116 8.91 -12.45 -0.75
N LYS A 117 9.24 -13.52 -0.07
CA LYS A 117 9.42 -13.56 1.37
C LYS A 117 10.73 -14.28 1.67
N ASP A 118 11.74 -13.49 1.98
CA ASP A 118 13.04 -13.99 2.44
C ASP A 118 12.98 -14.25 3.96
N ALA A 119 12.15 -15.20 4.36
CA ALA A 119 12.13 -15.69 5.73
C ALA A 119 13.09 -16.87 5.83
N ASP A 120 14.08 -16.78 6.70
CA ASP A 120 15.06 -17.84 6.99
C ASP A 120 16.02 -18.21 5.84
N GLY A 121 16.27 -17.28 4.89
CA GLY A 121 17.22 -17.50 3.79
C GLY A 121 16.72 -18.46 2.71
N ALA A 122 15.42 -18.71 2.64
CA ALA A 122 14.78 -19.43 1.57
C ALA A 122 13.93 -18.48 0.75
N ASP A 123 14.28 -18.28 -0.52
CA ASP A 123 13.46 -17.53 -1.47
C ASP A 123 12.08 -18.20 -1.63
N ASP A 124 11.03 -17.60 -1.12
CA ASP A 124 9.64 -18.07 -1.28
C ASP A 124 8.88 -17.16 -2.25
N LEU A 125 9.29 -17.21 -3.52
CA LEU A 125 8.73 -16.40 -4.59
C LEU A 125 7.38 -16.97 -5.05
N LYS A 126 6.31 -16.18 -4.87
CA LYS A 126 4.95 -16.57 -5.23
C LYS A 126 4.38 -15.69 -6.34
N TYR A 127 3.70 -16.32 -7.28
CA TYR A 127 3.01 -15.66 -8.38
C TYR A 127 1.51 -15.95 -8.30
N MET A 128 0.70 -14.91 -8.45
CA MET A 128 -0.76 -15.04 -8.41
C MET A 128 -1.41 -14.13 -9.45
N GLY A 129 -2.44 -14.64 -10.12
CA GLY A 129 -3.30 -13.86 -10.99
C GLY A 129 -4.69 -13.70 -10.38
N TYR A 130 -5.24 -12.50 -10.44
CA TYR A 130 -6.56 -12.16 -9.93
C TYR A 130 -7.39 -11.42 -10.97
N VAL A 131 -8.69 -11.59 -10.88
CA VAL A 131 -9.66 -10.70 -11.54
C VAL A 131 -10.58 -10.15 -10.45
N SER A 132 -10.44 -8.86 -10.15
CA SER A 132 -11.30 -8.17 -9.19
C SER A 132 -12.46 -7.51 -9.93
N CYS A 133 -13.67 -7.63 -9.39
CA CYS A 133 -14.87 -6.98 -9.92
C CYS A 133 -15.38 -5.96 -8.90
N TYR A 134 -15.68 -4.75 -9.36
CA TYR A 134 -16.24 -3.68 -8.56
C TYR A 134 -17.62 -3.32 -9.08
N PHE A 135 -18.59 -3.30 -8.17
CA PHE A 135 -19.96 -2.91 -8.46
C PHE A 135 -20.26 -1.64 -7.63
N GLY A 136 -20.70 -0.56 -8.29
CA GLY A 136 -21.15 0.68 -7.64
C GLY A 136 -22.64 0.88 -7.88
N PHE A 137 -23.38 1.31 -6.90
CA PHE A 137 -24.79 1.63 -6.97
C PHE A 137 -25.02 3.11 -6.74
#